data_b368be6afbaad27708c13a9b37446943
#
_entry.id   b368be6afbaad27708c13a9b37446943
#
_cell.length_a   1.000
_cell.length_b   1.000
_cell.length_c   1.000
_cell.angle_alpha   90.00
_cell.angle_beta   90.00
_cell.angle_gamma   90.00
#
_symmetry.space_group_name_H-M   'P 1'
#
loop_
_entity.id
_entity.type
_entity.pdbx_description
1 polymer ?
#
loop_
_entity_poly.entity_id
_entity_poly.type
_entity_poly.pdbx_seq_one_letter_code
_entity_poly.pdbx_strand_id
1 'polypeptide(L)'
;MKTKKTFFAAILITFFSFTPLAAQDLDVIYVPTREPVMDAMLRLAEVDSSDIVYDLGCGDGRIVIAAAQRFGATGVGIDLDPQRIKEATQNAVEAGVTDKVKFIEGDLFDSDFSDASVVTLYLLTELNERLKPMLLDQLKPGTKVVSHAFSMGDWKPEKQEEVDGTTVYLWTIPEKK
;
A
#
# COMPACT_ATOMS: atom_id res chain seq x y z
N MET A 1 74.56 24.08 -22.70
CA MET A 1 73.77 22.82 -22.78
C MET A 1 72.53 23.04 -21.89
N LYS A 2 71.36 23.36 -22.48
CA LYS A 2 70.12 23.64 -21.74
C LYS A 2 69.23 22.43 -21.81
N THR A 3 69.04 21.70 -20.74
CA THR A 3 68.18 20.54 -20.61
C THR A 3 66.70 21.00 -20.48
N LYS A 4 65.88 20.67 -21.45
CA LYS A 4 64.41 20.91 -21.40
C LYS A 4 63.80 19.78 -20.56
N LYS A 5 63.15 20.14 -19.45
CA LYS A 5 62.30 19.25 -18.65
C LYS A 5 60.89 19.22 -19.27
N THR A 6 60.51 18.07 -19.81
CA THR A 6 59.17 17.85 -20.33
C THR A 6 58.27 17.42 -19.18
N PHE A 7 57.26 18.20 -18.85
CA PHE A 7 56.21 17.84 -17.88
C PHE A 7 55.14 17.03 -18.60
N PHE A 8 54.99 15.78 -18.22
CA PHE A 8 53.84 14.94 -18.59
C PHE A 8 52.70 15.20 -17.60
N ALA A 9 51.62 15.84 -18.08
CA ALA A 9 50.38 15.97 -17.32
C ALA A 9 49.56 14.66 -17.49
N ALA A 10 49.42 13.90 -16.44
CA ALA A 10 48.53 12.75 -16.42
C ALA A 10 47.07 13.24 -16.24
N ILE A 11 46.28 13.08 -17.30
CA ILE A 11 44.81 13.33 -17.23
C ILE A 11 44.16 12.10 -16.56
N LEU A 12 43.69 12.29 -15.34
CA LEU A 12 42.90 11.30 -14.61
C LEU A 12 41.45 11.34 -15.11
N ILE A 13 41.07 10.41 -16.01
CA ILE A 13 39.69 10.25 -16.48
C ILE A 13 38.92 9.45 -15.43
N THR A 14 38.13 10.11 -14.60
CA THR A 14 37.17 9.45 -13.69
C THR A 14 35.97 8.95 -14.50
N PHE A 15 35.87 7.65 -14.68
CA PHE A 15 34.68 7.01 -15.19
C PHE A 15 33.55 7.10 -14.16
N PHE A 16 32.60 7.98 -14.38
CA PHE A 16 31.33 7.97 -13.65
C PHE A 16 30.48 6.80 -14.19
N SER A 17 30.46 5.69 -13.47
CA SER A 17 29.53 4.58 -13.78
C SER A 17 28.11 5.03 -13.51
N PHE A 18 27.38 5.35 -14.58
CA PHE A 18 25.93 5.57 -14.52
C PHE A 18 25.30 4.17 -14.40
N THR A 19 24.90 3.75 -13.20
CA THR A 19 24.00 2.61 -13.03
C THR A 19 22.61 3.08 -13.47
N PRO A 20 21.99 2.49 -14.50
CA PRO A 20 20.60 2.80 -14.82
C PRO A 20 19.76 2.43 -13.62
N LEU A 21 18.96 3.38 -13.12
CA LEU A 21 17.91 3.12 -12.17
C LEU A 21 16.93 2.16 -12.88
N ALA A 22 16.84 0.91 -12.42
CA ALA A 22 15.86 -0.03 -12.95
C ALA A 22 14.48 0.58 -12.73
N ALA A 23 13.71 0.79 -13.80
CA ALA A 23 12.30 1.13 -13.67
C ALA A 23 11.62 -0.03 -12.94
N GLN A 24 10.95 0.26 -11.83
CA GLN A 24 10.11 -0.72 -11.16
C GLN A 24 8.90 -0.98 -12.07
N ASP A 25 8.69 -2.25 -12.42
CA ASP A 25 7.46 -2.66 -13.10
C ASP A 25 6.32 -2.60 -12.07
N LEU A 26 5.40 -1.66 -12.25
CA LEU A 26 4.20 -1.54 -11.42
C LEU A 26 3.16 -2.57 -11.91
N ASP A 27 2.74 -3.45 -11.02
CA ASP A 27 1.76 -4.51 -11.34
C ASP A 27 0.35 -3.95 -11.68
N VAL A 28 0.03 -2.72 -11.26
CA VAL A 28 -1.28 -2.09 -11.42
C VAL A 28 -1.17 -0.61 -11.74
N ILE A 29 -2.00 -0.13 -12.66
CA ILE A 29 -2.17 1.32 -12.89
C ILE A 29 -2.91 1.91 -11.69
N TYR A 30 -2.38 3.00 -11.13
CA TYR A 30 -3.01 3.71 -10.03
C TYR A 30 -4.36 4.31 -10.46
N VAL A 31 -5.44 3.86 -9.80
CA VAL A 31 -6.79 4.40 -9.91
C VAL A 31 -7.32 4.68 -8.50
N PRO A 32 -7.62 5.94 -8.16
CA PRO A 32 -8.04 6.26 -6.81
C PRO A 32 -9.45 5.74 -6.50
N THR A 33 -9.64 5.12 -5.33
CA THR A 33 -10.96 4.74 -4.81
C THR A 33 -11.81 5.98 -4.58
N ARG A 34 -13.04 5.98 -5.12
CA ARG A 34 -14.00 7.07 -4.93
C ARG A 34 -14.50 7.12 -3.49
N GLU A 35 -14.82 8.31 -3.01
CA GLU A 35 -15.21 8.54 -1.62
C GLU A 35 -16.39 7.66 -1.13
N PRO A 36 -17.51 7.50 -1.87
CA PRO A 36 -18.60 6.63 -1.43
C PRO A 36 -18.19 5.16 -1.27
N VAL A 37 -17.28 4.67 -2.14
CA VAL A 37 -16.76 3.30 -2.09
C VAL A 37 -15.83 3.13 -0.89
N MET A 38 -14.93 4.09 -0.66
CA MET A 38 -14.05 4.11 0.50
C MET A 38 -14.85 4.09 1.81
N ASP A 39 -15.89 4.92 1.92
CA ASP A 39 -16.78 4.93 3.08
C ASP A 39 -17.49 3.59 3.29
N ALA A 40 -17.91 2.95 2.20
CA ALA A 40 -18.51 1.63 2.28
C ALA A 40 -17.51 0.57 2.74
N MET A 41 -16.27 0.62 2.25
CA MET A 41 -15.19 -0.28 2.68
C MET A 41 -14.94 -0.18 4.20
N LEU A 42 -14.73 1.03 4.72
CA LEU A 42 -14.46 1.27 6.14
C LEU A 42 -15.67 0.93 7.02
N ARG A 43 -16.88 1.25 6.59
CA ARG A 43 -18.12 0.89 7.30
C ARG A 43 -18.38 -0.61 7.29
N LEU A 44 -18.17 -1.29 6.15
CA LEU A 44 -18.39 -2.73 6.03
C LEU A 44 -17.42 -3.54 6.91
N ALA A 45 -16.19 -3.03 7.08
CA ALA A 45 -15.21 -3.56 8.01
C ALA A 45 -15.50 -3.20 9.47
N GLU A 46 -16.48 -2.33 9.74
CA GLU A 46 -16.83 -1.84 11.08
C GLU A 46 -15.66 -1.14 11.78
N VAL A 47 -14.86 -0.36 11.01
CA VAL A 47 -13.66 0.33 11.52
C VAL A 47 -13.99 1.26 12.68
N ASP A 48 -13.19 1.17 13.75
CA ASP A 48 -13.25 2.07 14.91
C ASP A 48 -11.88 2.57 15.37
N SER A 49 -11.83 3.31 16.48
CA SER A 49 -10.61 3.95 16.98
C SER A 49 -9.57 2.97 17.56
N SER A 50 -9.92 1.71 17.77
CA SER A 50 -9.02 0.67 18.24
C SER A 50 -8.32 -0.08 17.11
N ASP A 51 -8.76 0.16 15.85
CA ASP A 51 -8.25 -0.56 14.69
C ASP A 51 -6.90 -0.05 14.20
N ILE A 52 -6.17 -1.01 13.63
CA ILE A 52 -4.98 -0.78 12.80
C ILE A 52 -5.34 -1.18 11.37
N VAL A 53 -5.56 -0.17 10.52
CA VAL A 53 -5.96 -0.34 9.13
C VAL A 53 -4.73 -0.36 8.23
N TYR A 54 -4.49 -1.46 7.55
CA TYR A 54 -3.47 -1.56 6.50
C TYR A 54 -4.12 -1.43 5.12
N ASP A 55 -3.55 -0.57 4.26
CA ASP A 55 -3.95 -0.43 2.86
C ASP A 55 -2.79 -0.90 1.98
N LEU A 56 -2.97 -2.06 1.33
CA LEU A 56 -1.94 -2.70 0.53
C LEU A 56 -2.10 -2.29 -0.94
N GLY A 57 -1.18 -1.47 -1.42
CA GLY A 57 -1.30 -0.69 -2.65
C GLY A 57 -2.01 0.63 -2.38
N CYS A 58 -1.53 1.40 -1.39
CA CYS A 58 -2.27 2.51 -0.81
C CYS A 58 -2.40 3.75 -1.71
N GLY A 59 -1.65 3.82 -2.82
CA GLY A 59 -1.67 4.98 -3.69
C GLY A 59 -1.40 6.28 -2.92
N ASP A 60 -2.31 7.23 -3.03
CA ASP A 60 -2.22 8.54 -2.36
C ASP A 60 -2.62 8.53 -0.87
N GLY A 61 -2.83 7.36 -0.28
CA GLY A 61 -3.07 7.15 1.14
C GLY A 61 -4.49 7.48 1.62
N ARG A 62 -5.42 7.78 0.70
CA ARG A 62 -6.76 8.29 1.03
C ARG A 62 -7.55 7.40 1.97
N ILE A 63 -7.45 6.07 1.86
CA ILE A 63 -8.23 5.13 2.69
C ILE A 63 -7.77 5.19 4.15
N VAL A 64 -6.46 5.05 4.40
CA VAL A 64 -5.94 5.11 5.78
C VAL A 64 -6.06 6.51 6.40
N ILE A 65 -5.95 7.57 5.59
CA ILE A 65 -6.21 8.94 6.03
C ILE A 65 -7.66 9.10 6.46
N ALA A 66 -8.62 8.61 5.66
CA ALA A 66 -10.03 8.64 6.01
C ALA A 66 -10.34 7.78 7.26
N ALA A 67 -9.73 6.61 7.41
CA ALA A 67 -9.84 5.78 8.60
C ALA A 67 -9.40 6.56 9.86
N ALA A 68 -8.27 7.26 9.79
CA ALA A 68 -7.78 8.08 10.89
C ALA A 68 -8.68 9.28 11.19
N GLN A 69 -9.11 10.03 10.18
CA GLN A 69 -9.92 11.25 10.37
C GLN A 69 -11.33 10.96 10.87
N ARG A 70 -11.99 9.93 10.31
CA ARG A 70 -13.43 9.70 10.53
C ARG A 70 -13.69 8.74 11.68
N PHE A 71 -12.80 7.78 11.89
CA PHE A 71 -12.98 6.72 12.89
C PHE A 71 -11.93 6.76 14.00
N GLY A 72 -10.89 7.58 13.88
CA GLY A 72 -9.82 7.66 14.87
C GLY A 72 -8.83 6.50 14.85
N ALA A 73 -8.92 5.61 13.85
CA ALA A 73 -8.05 4.45 13.67
C ALA A 73 -6.58 4.83 13.43
N THR A 74 -5.68 3.88 13.63
CA THR A 74 -4.30 3.97 13.15
C THR A 74 -4.22 3.43 11.73
N GLY A 75 -3.47 4.09 10.84
CA GLY A 75 -3.35 3.69 9.44
C GLY A 75 -1.93 3.39 9.01
N VAL A 76 -1.76 2.35 8.19
CA VAL A 76 -0.50 2.02 7.53
C VAL A 76 -0.77 1.81 6.04
N GLY A 77 -0.18 2.64 5.20
CA GLY A 77 -0.23 2.47 3.75
C GLY A 77 1.07 1.90 3.22
N ILE A 78 1.01 0.89 2.36
CA ILE A 78 2.16 0.31 1.68
C ILE A 78 1.95 0.47 0.18
N ASP A 79 2.96 0.99 -0.52
CA ASP A 79 2.94 1.11 -1.97
C ASP A 79 4.35 0.95 -2.54
N LEU A 80 4.46 0.36 -3.72
CA LEU A 80 5.73 0.14 -4.42
C LEU A 80 6.24 1.43 -5.07
N ASP A 81 5.33 2.36 -5.42
CA ASP A 81 5.66 3.60 -6.12
C ASP A 81 6.07 4.71 -5.13
N PRO A 82 7.35 5.14 -5.11
CA PRO A 82 7.82 6.21 -4.23
C PRO A 82 7.09 7.54 -4.45
N GLN A 83 6.54 7.77 -5.66
CA GLN A 83 5.74 8.96 -5.93
C GLN A 83 4.40 8.91 -5.18
N ARG A 84 3.76 7.74 -5.10
CA ARG A 84 2.52 7.54 -4.32
C ARG A 84 2.77 7.74 -2.84
N ILE A 85 3.86 7.19 -2.30
CA ILE A 85 4.25 7.37 -0.90
C ILE A 85 4.49 8.85 -0.55
N LYS A 86 5.13 9.59 -1.44
CA LYS A 86 5.32 11.04 -1.26
C LYS A 86 3.99 11.79 -1.24
N GLU A 87 3.08 11.48 -2.16
CA GLU A 87 1.74 12.09 -2.21
C GLU A 87 0.92 11.73 -0.96
N ALA A 88 0.91 10.45 -0.56
CA ALA A 88 0.23 9.98 0.64
C ALA A 88 0.73 10.71 1.91
N THR A 89 2.05 10.88 2.03
CA THR A 89 2.65 11.62 3.14
C THR A 89 2.21 13.09 3.15
N GLN A 90 2.19 13.75 1.98
CA GLN A 90 1.72 15.13 1.87
C GLN A 90 0.23 15.25 2.22
N ASN A 91 -0.60 14.34 1.71
CA ASN A 91 -2.03 14.30 2.00
C ASN A 91 -2.29 14.11 3.51
N ALA A 92 -1.50 13.29 4.21
CA ALA A 92 -1.62 13.12 5.65
C ALA A 92 -1.28 14.40 6.44
N VAL A 93 -0.29 15.17 5.96
CA VAL A 93 0.03 16.50 6.53
C VAL A 93 -1.15 17.45 6.35
N GLU A 94 -1.72 17.53 5.16
CA GLU A 94 -2.86 18.39 4.85
C GLU A 94 -4.12 17.99 5.64
N ALA A 95 -4.29 16.69 5.85
CA ALA A 95 -5.39 16.11 6.63
C ALA A 95 -5.21 16.25 8.17
N GLY A 96 -3.98 16.58 8.63
CA GLY A 96 -3.68 16.73 10.06
C GLY A 96 -3.66 15.43 10.84
N VAL A 97 -3.26 14.29 10.22
CA VAL A 97 -3.30 12.95 10.82
C VAL A 97 -1.94 12.24 10.84
N THR A 98 -0.86 12.98 10.73
CA THR A 98 0.52 12.42 10.68
C THR A 98 0.93 11.67 11.95
N ASP A 99 0.27 11.88 13.05
CA ASP A 99 0.45 11.15 14.31
C ASP A 99 -0.27 9.79 14.32
N LYS A 100 -1.20 9.57 13.38
CA LYS A 100 -2.02 8.36 13.28
C LYS A 100 -1.72 7.49 12.07
N VAL A 101 -1.08 8.04 11.01
CA VAL A 101 -0.82 7.30 9.80
C VAL A 101 0.66 7.28 9.44
N LYS A 102 1.12 6.20 8.85
CA LYS A 102 2.45 6.07 8.26
C LYS A 102 2.37 5.45 6.88
N PHE A 103 3.34 5.77 6.02
CA PHE A 103 3.45 5.22 4.68
C PHE A 103 4.81 4.56 4.50
N ILE A 104 4.81 3.40 3.84
CA ILE A 104 5.99 2.55 3.64
C ILE A 104 6.13 2.30 2.14
N GLU A 105 7.27 2.70 1.57
CA GLU A 105 7.67 2.29 0.23
C GLU A 105 8.14 0.85 0.29
N GLY A 106 7.48 -0.05 -0.45
CA GLY A 106 7.83 -1.46 -0.46
C GLY A 106 6.86 -2.33 -1.25
N ASP A 107 7.34 -3.54 -1.56
CA ASP A 107 6.50 -4.59 -2.14
C ASP A 107 5.57 -5.16 -1.06
N LEU A 108 4.26 -5.12 -1.31
CA LEU A 108 3.28 -5.68 -0.38
C LEU A 108 3.46 -7.20 -0.17
N PHE A 109 4.07 -7.90 -1.15
CA PHE A 109 4.35 -9.33 -1.04
C PHE A 109 5.56 -9.67 -0.16
N ASP A 110 6.41 -8.68 0.14
CA ASP A 110 7.56 -8.81 1.05
C ASP A 110 7.32 -8.10 2.40
N SER A 111 6.10 -7.56 2.60
CA SER A 111 5.77 -6.73 3.76
C SER A 111 5.16 -7.54 4.91
N ASP A 112 5.40 -7.07 6.13
CA ASP A 112 4.74 -7.56 7.36
C ASP A 112 3.55 -6.66 7.69
N PHE A 113 2.36 -7.25 7.72
CA PHE A 113 1.09 -6.62 8.12
C PHE A 113 0.36 -7.43 9.20
N SER A 114 1.10 -8.22 9.97
CA SER A 114 0.58 -9.16 10.98
C SER A 114 -0.12 -8.50 12.17
N ASP A 115 0.09 -7.20 12.38
CA ASP A 115 -0.57 -6.41 13.43
C ASP A 115 -1.88 -5.74 12.95
N ALA A 116 -2.24 -5.88 11.66
CA ALA A 116 -3.49 -5.35 11.14
C ALA A 116 -4.71 -5.97 11.82
N SER A 117 -5.72 -5.15 12.12
CA SER A 117 -7.08 -5.57 12.45
C SER A 117 -8.02 -5.45 11.23
N VAL A 118 -7.67 -4.56 10.31
CA VAL A 118 -8.36 -4.37 9.03
C VAL A 118 -7.35 -4.24 7.91
N VAL A 119 -7.57 -4.95 6.78
CA VAL A 119 -6.80 -4.80 5.54
C VAL A 119 -7.74 -4.33 4.43
N THR A 120 -7.33 -3.28 3.71
CA THR A 120 -8.03 -2.78 2.53
C THR A 120 -7.23 -3.06 1.26
N LEU A 121 -7.93 -3.40 0.18
CA LEU A 121 -7.37 -3.79 -1.11
C LEU A 121 -8.10 -3.11 -2.27
N TYR A 122 -7.35 -2.62 -3.24
CA TYR A 122 -7.87 -2.27 -4.56
C TYR A 122 -6.91 -2.81 -5.63
N LEU A 123 -6.79 -4.13 -5.66
CA LEU A 123 -5.87 -4.88 -6.52
C LEU A 123 -6.66 -5.82 -7.43
N LEU A 124 -6.09 -6.13 -8.60
CA LEU A 124 -6.69 -7.10 -9.52
C LEU A 124 -6.88 -8.46 -8.83
N THR A 125 -7.85 -9.25 -9.33
CA THR A 125 -8.17 -10.57 -8.77
C THR A 125 -6.94 -11.47 -8.64
N GLU A 126 -6.07 -11.47 -9.64
CA GLU A 126 -4.84 -12.28 -9.66
C GLU A 126 -3.88 -11.92 -8.52
N LEU A 127 -3.78 -10.62 -8.19
CA LEU A 127 -2.94 -10.15 -7.08
C LEU A 127 -3.60 -10.48 -5.73
N ASN A 128 -4.92 -10.35 -5.62
CA ASN A 128 -5.66 -10.77 -4.44
C ASN A 128 -5.51 -12.27 -4.17
N GLU A 129 -5.58 -13.11 -5.22
CA GLU A 129 -5.38 -14.56 -5.09
C GLU A 129 -3.95 -14.91 -4.67
N ARG A 130 -2.95 -14.20 -5.19
CA ARG A 130 -1.54 -14.34 -4.78
C ARG A 130 -1.33 -13.89 -3.34
N LEU A 131 -2.02 -12.84 -2.90
CA LEU A 131 -1.91 -12.30 -1.54
C LEU A 131 -2.64 -13.16 -0.50
N LYS A 132 -3.71 -13.87 -0.88
CA LYS A 132 -4.55 -14.69 0.00
C LYS A 132 -3.76 -15.59 0.96
N PRO A 133 -2.77 -16.40 0.55
CA PRO A 133 -2.01 -17.24 1.49
C PRO A 133 -1.27 -16.42 2.56
N MET A 134 -0.77 -15.24 2.22
CA MET A 134 -0.10 -14.34 3.17
C MET A 134 -1.09 -13.74 4.17
N LEU A 135 -2.27 -13.32 3.70
CA LEU A 135 -3.34 -12.83 4.58
C LEU A 135 -3.73 -13.91 5.60
N LEU A 136 -3.92 -15.15 5.15
CA LEU A 136 -4.29 -16.26 6.02
C LEU A 136 -3.17 -16.68 6.99
N ASP A 137 -1.90 -16.49 6.62
CA ASP A 137 -0.74 -16.84 7.44
C ASP A 137 -0.41 -15.72 8.46
N GLN A 138 -0.31 -14.49 8.01
CA GLN A 138 0.15 -13.38 8.85
C GLN A 138 -0.95 -12.88 9.80
N LEU A 139 -2.19 -12.77 9.32
CA LEU A 139 -3.24 -12.09 10.07
C LEU A 139 -3.82 -12.95 11.18
N LYS A 140 -4.30 -12.30 12.24
CA LYS A 140 -4.97 -12.93 13.35
C LYS A 140 -6.41 -13.32 12.98
N PRO A 141 -6.95 -14.41 13.54
CA PRO A 141 -8.37 -14.71 13.41
C PRO A 141 -9.25 -13.51 13.81
N GLY A 142 -10.29 -13.26 13.02
CA GLY A 142 -11.19 -12.12 13.22
C GLY A 142 -10.77 -10.85 12.47
N THR A 143 -9.52 -10.73 11.97
CA THR A 143 -9.11 -9.61 11.11
C THR A 143 -10.01 -9.49 9.88
N LYS A 144 -10.45 -8.28 9.56
CA LYS A 144 -11.30 -7.99 8.42
C LYS A 144 -10.45 -7.68 7.19
N VAL A 145 -10.82 -8.26 6.04
CA VAL A 145 -10.21 -7.95 4.74
C VAL A 145 -11.29 -7.43 3.82
N VAL A 146 -11.11 -6.22 3.30
CA VAL A 146 -12.09 -5.55 2.43
C VAL A 146 -11.46 -5.24 1.09
N SER A 147 -12.13 -5.63 -0.01
CA SER A 147 -11.66 -5.37 -1.37
C SER A 147 -12.65 -4.56 -2.17
N HIS A 148 -12.13 -3.52 -2.85
CA HIS A 148 -12.82 -2.73 -3.84
C HIS A 148 -12.81 -3.47 -5.18
N ALA A 149 -13.98 -3.77 -5.73
CA ALA A 149 -14.28 -4.32 -7.06
C ALA A 149 -13.80 -5.75 -7.33
N PHE A 150 -12.69 -6.20 -6.75
CA PHE A 150 -12.05 -7.46 -7.12
C PHE A 150 -12.19 -8.52 -6.04
N SER A 151 -12.61 -9.71 -6.46
CA SER A 151 -12.77 -10.87 -5.57
C SER A 151 -11.42 -11.51 -5.21
N MET A 152 -11.48 -12.55 -4.38
CA MET A 152 -10.32 -13.32 -3.92
C MET A 152 -10.44 -14.79 -4.37
N GLY A 153 -10.79 -14.96 -5.65
CA GLY A 153 -10.91 -16.24 -6.29
C GLY A 153 -11.98 -17.15 -5.64
N ASP A 154 -11.55 -18.32 -5.20
CA ASP A 154 -12.41 -19.32 -4.58
C ASP A 154 -12.78 -19.02 -3.12
N TRP A 155 -12.11 -18.04 -2.47
CA TRP A 155 -12.47 -17.62 -1.12
C TRP A 155 -13.73 -16.74 -1.15
N LYS A 156 -14.86 -17.35 -0.76
CA LYS A 156 -16.15 -16.65 -0.79
C LYS A 156 -16.20 -15.54 0.24
N PRO A 157 -16.66 -14.33 -0.13
CA PRO A 157 -16.82 -13.23 0.82
C PRO A 157 -17.93 -13.57 1.83
N GLU A 158 -17.77 -13.09 3.06
CA GLU A 158 -18.80 -13.15 4.11
C GLU A 158 -19.96 -12.20 3.80
N LYS A 159 -19.62 -10.99 3.33
CA LYS A 159 -20.57 -9.96 2.91
C LYS A 159 -20.09 -9.30 1.61
N GLN A 160 -21.04 -8.73 0.89
CA GLN A 160 -20.75 -7.83 -0.23
C GLN A 160 -21.80 -6.75 -0.32
N GLU A 161 -21.40 -5.56 -0.78
CA GLU A 161 -22.28 -4.41 -0.97
C GLU A 161 -21.99 -3.77 -2.32
N GLU A 162 -23.03 -3.33 -3.04
CA GLU A 162 -22.88 -2.59 -4.28
C GLU A 162 -23.00 -1.09 -4.01
N VAL A 163 -21.97 -0.33 -4.39
CA VAL A 163 -21.87 1.11 -4.17
C VAL A 163 -21.36 1.78 -5.44
N ASP A 164 -22.12 2.73 -5.97
CA ASP A 164 -21.77 3.48 -7.16
C ASP A 164 -21.40 2.60 -8.39
N GLY A 165 -22.08 1.46 -8.55
CA GLY A 165 -21.83 0.52 -9.63
C GLY A 165 -20.56 -0.30 -9.49
N THR A 166 -20.02 -0.40 -8.28
CA THR A 166 -18.91 -1.30 -7.96
C THR A 166 -19.25 -2.15 -6.73
N THR A 167 -18.72 -3.36 -6.66
CA THR A 167 -18.94 -4.26 -5.53
C THR A 167 -17.80 -4.11 -4.53
N VAL A 168 -18.13 -3.98 -3.25
CA VAL A 168 -17.20 -4.06 -2.13
C VAL A 168 -17.39 -5.42 -1.46
N TYR A 169 -16.30 -6.13 -1.25
CA TYR A 169 -16.30 -7.47 -0.66
C TYR A 169 -15.66 -7.45 0.73
N LEU A 170 -16.20 -8.25 1.65
CA LEU A 170 -15.65 -8.44 2.99
C LEU A 170 -15.40 -9.93 3.24
N TRP A 171 -14.22 -10.21 3.79
CA TRP A 171 -13.85 -11.49 4.40
C TRP A 171 -13.42 -11.27 5.85
N THR A 172 -13.57 -12.32 6.65
CA THR A 172 -13.00 -12.40 8.01
C THR A 172 -11.97 -13.52 8.03
N ILE A 173 -10.80 -13.27 8.58
CA ILE A 173 -9.76 -14.29 8.75
C ILE A 173 -10.30 -15.38 9.70
N PRO A 174 -10.32 -16.65 9.26
CA PRO A 174 -10.86 -17.74 10.07
C PRO A 174 -9.94 -18.13 11.22
N GLU A 175 -10.49 -18.87 12.21
CA GLU A 175 -9.68 -19.52 13.23
C GLU A 175 -8.65 -20.47 12.59
N LYS A 176 -7.39 -20.40 13.07
CA LYS A 176 -6.33 -21.32 12.62
C LYS A 176 -6.61 -22.70 13.23
N LYS A 177 -6.78 -23.69 12.38
CA LYS A 177 -7.01 -25.08 12.79
C LYS A 177 -5.74 -25.73 13.34
#